data_337c20376078ea1c75281acb629d956d
#
_entry.id   337c20376078ea1c75281acb629d956d
#
_cell.length_a   1.000
_cell.length_b   1.000
_cell.length_c   1.000
_cell.angle_alpha   90.00
_cell.angle_beta   90.00
_cell.angle_gamma   90.00
#
_symmetry.space_group_name_H-M   'P 1'
#
loop_
_entity.id
_entity.type
_entity.pdbx_description
1 polymer ?
#
loop_
_entity_poly.entity_id
_entity_poly.type
_entity_poly.pdbx_seq_one_letter_code
_entity_poly.pdbx_strand_id
1 'polypeptide(L)'
;MKKSILFLSALILLAGCNSLQTATYQDDLVMPLAEGQEDSLFFALSLEYATGGLRIPPMESLNQTIVQQAFDLEDASGTLEELATTYRENLIDEYITENGDPEEERGLLTWEDKINGVFTHEYKGWYNYLLSYYSYRGGAHGIQTVSQLVFDKKTGALVGEGDIFAEGFNQPVARLMQAAVKAEMEAESPELMDLVEMEFVVPNGNFSVGPDGVQWLFQPYEAGPYALGIVTARVPWDALKPYLK
;
A
#
# COMPACT_ATOMS: atom_id res chain seq x y z
N MET A 1 -8.33 21.86 -25.42
CA MET A 1 -7.17 21.99 -24.52
C MET A 1 -7.67 22.44 -23.14
N LYS A 2 -7.98 21.50 -22.25
CA LYS A 2 -8.32 21.82 -20.84
C LYS A 2 -7.02 21.82 -20.04
N LYS A 3 -6.76 22.91 -19.35
CA LYS A 3 -5.57 23.06 -18.50
C LYS A 3 -5.75 22.26 -17.22
N SER A 4 -4.92 21.25 -17.01
CA SER A 4 -4.75 20.61 -15.72
C SER A 4 -4.27 21.64 -14.73
N ILE A 5 -4.96 21.82 -13.64
CA ILE A 5 -4.55 22.72 -12.56
C ILE A 5 -3.76 21.86 -11.57
N LEU A 6 -2.45 22.01 -11.61
CA LEU A 6 -1.55 21.40 -10.63
C LEU A 6 -1.63 22.21 -9.34
N PHE A 7 -2.20 21.66 -8.28
CA PHE A 7 -2.11 22.23 -6.95
C PHE A 7 -0.92 21.62 -6.19
N LEU A 8 0.20 22.30 -6.22
CA LEU A 8 1.34 22.00 -5.37
C LEU A 8 1.13 22.71 -4.02
N SER A 9 0.56 22.03 -3.04
CA SER A 9 0.45 22.53 -1.67
C SER A 9 1.54 21.91 -0.80
N ALA A 10 2.68 22.59 -0.68
CA ALA A 10 3.70 22.26 0.30
C ALA A 10 3.29 22.79 1.67
N LEU A 11 2.86 21.92 2.58
CA LEU A 11 2.67 22.25 3.98
C LEU A 11 3.98 21.93 4.74
N ILE A 12 4.79 22.94 5.00
CA ILE A 12 6.01 22.81 5.81
C ILE A 12 5.63 22.87 7.28
N LEU A 13 5.62 21.72 7.94
CA LEU A 13 5.60 21.64 9.40
C LEU A 13 7.04 21.65 9.92
N LEU A 14 7.45 22.73 10.55
CA LEU A 14 8.72 22.84 11.26
C LEU A 14 8.64 22.04 12.57
N ALA A 15 9.10 20.81 12.55
CA ALA A 15 9.39 20.02 13.74
C ALA A 15 10.89 19.76 13.85
N GLY A 16 11.40 19.68 15.08
CA GLY A 16 12.82 19.77 15.43
C GLY A 16 13.77 18.83 14.67
N CYS A 17 15.04 19.13 14.70
CA CYS A 17 16.17 18.66 13.88
C CYS A 17 16.42 17.14 13.75
N ASN A 18 15.51 16.26 14.13
CA ASN A 18 15.67 14.77 14.08
C ASN A 18 14.41 14.02 13.68
N SER A 19 13.31 14.66 13.30
CA SER A 19 12.10 13.99 12.81
C SER A 19 12.09 13.94 11.27
N LEU A 20 11.50 12.88 10.72
CA LEU A 20 11.24 12.78 9.30
C LEU A 20 10.45 14.03 8.83
N GLN A 21 10.91 14.65 7.76
CA GLN A 21 10.19 15.71 7.07
C GLN A 21 9.64 15.13 5.78
N THR A 22 8.38 15.41 5.49
CA THR A 22 7.68 14.82 4.34
C THR A 22 6.99 15.91 3.52
N ALA A 23 6.69 15.58 2.28
CA ALA A 23 5.76 16.31 1.42
C ALA A 23 4.86 15.29 0.72
N THR A 24 3.75 15.74 0.17
CA THR A 24 2.82 14.90 -0.58
C THR A 24 2.83 15.31 -2.04
N TYR A 25 3.02 14.34 -2.92
CA TYR A 25 2.79 14.48 -4.36
C TYR A 25 1.35 14.06 -4.66
N GLN A 26 0.63 14.85 -5.45
CA GLN A 26 -0.74 14.56 -5.87
C GLN A 26 -0.88 14.71 -7.38
N ASP A 27 -1.59 13.79 -8.01
CA ASP A 27 -1.96 13.82 -9.41
C ASP A 27 -3.34 13.20 -9.60
N ASP A 28 -4.30 13.98 -10.06
CA ASP A 28 -5.68 13.56 -10.23
C ASP A 28 -6.12 13.78 -11.68
N LEU A 29 -6.84 12.80 -12.24
CA LEU A 29 -7.40 12.86 -13.59
C LEU A 29 -8.84 12.38 -13.61
N VAL A 30 -9.68 13.10 -14.32
CA VAL A 30 -10.97 12.59 -14.78
C VAL A 30 -11.01 12.78 -16.30
N MET A 31 -11.09 11.67 -17.04
CA MET A 31 -11.07 11.66 -18.49
C MET A 31 -12.27 10.89 -19.02
N PRO A 32 -13.26 11.53 -19.68
CA PRO A 32 -14.36 10.82 -20.33
C PRO A 32 -13.83 10.02 -21.53
N LEU A 33 -14.41 8.85 -21.76
CA LEU A 33 -14.03 7.99 -22.89
C LEU A 33 -14.24 8.68 -24.25
N ALA A 34 -15.37 9.39 -24.37
CA ALA A 34 -15.66 10.26 -25.53
C ALA A 34 -16.42 11.50 -25.09
N GLU A 35 -16.48 12.52 -25.96
CA GLU A 35 -17.19 13.76 -25.68
C GLU A 35 -18.68 13.51 -25.47
N GLY A 36 -19.20 13.88 -24.29
CA GLY A 36 -20.62 13.74 -23.94
C GLY A 36 -21.02 12.38 -23.38
N GLN A 37 -20.07 11.46 -23.15
CA GLN A 37 -20.30 10.20 -22.45
C GLN A 37 -20.11 10.37 -20.93
N GLU A 38 -20.84 9.55 -20.16
CA GLU A 38 -20.72 9.49 -18.69
C GLU A 38 -19.55 8.61 -18.25
N ASP A 39 -19.25 7.56 -19.05
CA ASP A 39 -18.14 6.66 -18.77
C ASP A 39 -16.79 7.39 -18.81
N SER A 40 -16.00 7.20 -17.76
CA SER A 40 -14.78 7.97 -17.55
C SER A 40 -13.72 7.12 -16.86
N LEU A 41 -12.47 7.45 -17.13
CA LEU A 41 -11.33 7.05 -16.31
C LEU A 41 -11.19 8.04 -15.17
N PHE A 42 -11.20 7.54 -13.92
CA PHE A 42 -10.86 8.27 -12.71
C PHE A 42 -9.50 7.79 -12.21
N PHE A 43 -8.55 8.68 -12.08
CA PHE A 43 -7.26 8.41 -11.49
C PHE A 43 -7.00 9.39 -10.35
N ALA A 44 -6.55 8.88 -9.20
CA ALA A 44 -6.18 9.69 -8.06
C ALA A 44 -4.90 9.14 -7.43
N LEU A 45 -3.87 9.95 -7.35
CA LEU A 45 -2.58 9.63 -6.76
C LEU A 45 -2.27 10.59 -5.62
N SER A 46 -1.94 10.06 -4.45
CA SER A 46 -1.45 10.83 -3.30
C SER A 46 -0.33 10.06 -2.62
N LEU A 47 0.91 10.47 -2.79
CA LEU A 47 2.08 9.82 -2.17
C LEU A 47 2.82 10.79 -1.27
N GLU A 48 2.90 10.46 0.01
CA GLU A 48 3.79 11.11 0.94
C GLU A 48 5.21 10.58 0.75
N TYR A 49 6.21 11.46 0.65
CA TYR A 49 7.61 11.11 0.45
C TYR A 49 8.51 11.94 1.36
N ALA A 50 9.70 11.41 1.68
CA ALA A 50 10.65 12.06 2.55
C ALA A 50 11.37 13.23 1.83
N THR A 51 11.45 14.39 2.51
CA THR A 51 12.12 15.59 2.02
C THR A 51 13.27 16.04 2.93
N GLY A 52 13.37 15.45 4.14
CA GLY A 52 14.40 15.78 5.11
C GLY A 52 14.30 14.93 6.38
N GLY A 53 15.15 15.21 7.35
CA GLY A 53 15.22 14.44 8.60
C GLY A 53 16.03 13.14 8.49
N LEU A 54 16.40 12.74 7.28
CA LEU A 54 17.32 11.66 6.94
C LEU A 54 18.56 12.20 6.23
N ARG A 55 19.64 11.41 6.20
CA ARG A 55 20.77 11.66 5.28
C ARG A 55 20.30 11.43 3.84
N ILE A 56 20.97 12.09 2.87
CA ILE A 56 20.55 12.06 1.47
C ILE A 56 20.45 10.62 0.91
N PRO A 57 21.48 9.73 0.97
CA PRO A 57 21.35 8.41 0.39
C PRO A 57 20.24 7.55 0.99
N PRO A 58 20.04 7.48 2.33
CA PRO A 58 18.90 6.80 2.93
C PRO A 58 17.53 7.37 2.50
N MET A 59 17.42 8.68 2.36
CA MET A 59 16.19 9.33 1.92
C MET A 59 15.85 8.97 0.47
N GLU A 60 16.84 8.99 -0.43
CA GLU A 60 16.67 8.60 -1.83
C GLU A 60 16.26 7.13 -1.95
N SER A 61 16.92 6.23 -1.21
CA SER A 61 16.59 4.80 -1.20
C SER A 61 15.17 4.54 -0.73
N LEU A 62 14.74 5.21 0.35
CA LEU A 62 13.39 5.09 0.88
C LEU A 62 12.35 5.58 -0.14
N ASN A 63 12.54 6.77 -0.70
CA ASN A 63 11.63 7.34 -1.70
C ASN A 63 11.56 6.49 -2.97
N GLN A 64 12.70 5.98 -3.44
CA GLN A 64 12.74 5.08 -4.59
C GLN A 64 11.94 3.81 -4.35
N THR A 65 12.07 3.20 -3.17
CA THR A 65 11.27 2.01 -2.82
C THR A 65 9.78 2.32 -2.76
N ILE A 66 9.37 3.48 -2.20
CA ILE A 66 7.96 3.89 -2.21
C ILE A 66 7.42 3.95 -3.64
N VAL A 67 8.16 4.58 -4.55
CA VAL A 67 7.76 4.74 -5.95
C VAL A 67 7.71 3.40 -6.67
N GLN A 68 8.71 2.52 -6.46
CA GLN A 68 8.72 1.16 -7.01
C GLN A 68 7.49 0.38 -6.57
N GLN A 69 7.15 0.42 -5.30
CA GLN A 69 5.98 -0.28 -4.76
C GLN A 69 4.65 0.35 -5.21
N ALA A 70 4.59 1.68 -5.35
CA ALA A 70 3.37 2.38 -5.75
C ALA A 70 2.99 2.11 -7.21
N PHE A 71 3.97 1.94 -8.09
CA PHE A 71 3.75 1.76 -9.54
C PHE A 71 4.13 0.37 -10.06
N ASP A 72 4.42 -0.58 -9.17
CA ASP A 72 4.85 -1.95 -9.49
C ASP A 72 6.01 -1.99 -10.48
N LEU A 73 7.08 -1.24 -10.19
CA LEU A 73 8.25 -1.10 -11.05
C LEU A 73 9.41 -1.94 -10.52
N GLU A 74 10.07 -2.71 -11.39
CA GLU A 74 11.33 -3.39 -11.07
C GLU A 74 12.48 -2.39 -10.91
N ASP A 75 12.49 -1.33 -11.73
CA ASP A 75 13.47 -0.23 -11.68
C ASP A 75 12.74 1.11 -11.75
N ALA A 76 12.96 1.97 -10.76
CA ALA A 76 12.40 3.31 -10.69
C ALA A 76 13.48 4.36 -10.96
N SER A 77 14.04 4.35 -12.17
CA SER A 77 14.94 5.41 -12.63
C SER A 77 14.14 6.61 -13.12
N GLY A 78 14.23 7.72 -12.41
CA GLY A 78 13.52 8.97 -12.72
C GLY A 78 13.00 9.66 -11.46
N THR A 79 12.43 10.83 -11.64
CA THR A 79 11.75 11.55 -10.57
C THR A 79 10.35 10.96 -10.32
N LEU A 80 9.81 11.16 -9.13
CA LEU A 80 8.43 10.77 -8.81
C LEU A 80 7.42 11.35 -9.83
N GLU A 81 7.60 12.61 -10.26
CA GLU A 81 6.75 13.27 -11.24
C GLU A 81 6.80 12.58 -12.62
N GLU A 82 8.01 12.22 -13.10
CA GLU A 82 8.19 11.52 -14.38
C GLU A 82 7.55 10.13 -14.34
N LEU A 83 7.75 9.38 -13.27
CA LEU A 83 7.21 8.03 -13.12
C LEU A 83 5.68 8.04 -12.94
N ALA A 84 5.14 8.99 -12.16
CA ALA A 84 3.71 9.18 -12.02
C ALA A 84 3.05 9.56 -13.35
N THR A 85 3.69 10.44 -14.13
CA THR A 85 3.22 10.83 -15.46
C THR A 85 3.19 9.62 -16.40
N THR A 86 4.27 8.82 -16.43
CA THR A 86 4.35 7.61 -17.25
C THR A 86 3.26 6.59 -16.85
N TYR A 87 3.07 6.36 -15.57
CA TYR A 87 2.02 5.47 -15.07
C TYR A 87 0.64 5.92 -15.55
N ARG A 88 0.32 7.20 -15.36
CA ARG A 88 -0.96 7.78 -15.79
C ARG A 88 -1.16 7.72 -17.29
N GLU A 89 -0.13 8.00 -18.10
CA GLU A 89 -0.21 7.91 -19.56
C GLU A 89 -0.47 6.47 -20.02
N ASN A 90 0.21 5.48 -19.45
CA ASN A 90 -0.03 4.07 -19.73
C ASN A 90 -1.47 3.66 -19.35
N LEU A 91 -1.98 4.12 -18.22
CA LEU A 91 -3.34 3.87 -17.79
C LEU A 91 -4.39 4.47 -18.75
N ILE A 92 -4.12 5.67 -19.28
CA ILE A 92 -4.96 6.31 -20.30
C ILE A 92 -4.97 5.48 -21.60
N ASP A 93 -3.79 5.07 -22.05
CA ASP A 93 -3.64 4.30 -23.29
C ASP A 93 -4.34 2.93 -23.16
N GLU A 94 -4.22 2.27 -22.02
CA GLU A 94 -4.91 1.01 -21.72
C GLU A 94 -6.43 1.22 -21.70
N TYR A 95 -6.91 2.24 -21.00
CA TYR A 95 -8.33 2.58 -20.95
C TYR A 95 -8.95 2.82 -22.32
N ILE A 96 -8.28 3.61 -23.18
CA ILE A 96 -8.74 3.90 -24.53
C ILE A 96 -8.72 2.63 -25.39
N THR A 97 -7.65 1.83 -25.29
CA THR A 97 -7.47 0.61 -26.07
C THR A 97 -8.56 -0.42 -25.76
N GLU A 98 -8.87 -0.60 -24.50
CA GLU A 98 -9.85 -1.61 -24.08
C GLU A 98 -11.30 -1.16 -24.24
N ASN A 99 -11.59 0.14 -24.17
CA ASN A 99 -12.96 0.64 -24.18
C ASN A 99 -13.33 1.46 -25.40
N GLY A 100 -12.39 1.75 -26.30
CA GLY A 100 -12.60 2.65 -27.44
C GLY A 100 -13.34 2.07 -28.64
N ASP A 101 -13.66 0.76 -28.66
CA ASP A 101 -14.40 0.15 -29.79
C ASP A 101 -15.91 0.37 -29.60
N PRO A 102 -16.55 1.18 -30.47
CA PRO A 102 -17.98 1.47 -30.39
C PRO A 102 -18.91 0.31 -30.85
N GLU A 103 -18.35 -0.74 -31.47
CA GLU A 103 -19.13 -1.89 -31.97
C GLU A 103 -19.30 -2.99 -30.88
N GLU A 104 -18.56 -2.93 -29.78
CA GLU A 104 -18.73 -3.88 -28.69
C GLU A 104 -19.80 -3.38 -27.70
N GLU A 105 -20.89 -4.14 -27.55
CA GLU A 105 -21.85 -3.96 -26.45
C GLU A 105 -21.16 -4.33 -25.13
N ARG A 106 -20.64 -3.33 -24.44
CA ARG A 106 -20.01 -3.49 -23.12
C ARG A 106 -20.92 -2.90 -22.05
N GLY A 107 -20.72 -3.37 -20.82
CA GLY A 107 -21.37 -2.81 -19.64
C GLY A 107 -20.79 -1.44 -19.25
N LEU A 108 -20.64 -1.17 -17.96
CA LEU A 108 -20.00 0.05 -17.48
C LEU A 108 -18.53 0.09 -17.92
N LEU A 109 -18.19 1.13 -18.68
CA LEU A 109 -16.83 1.38 -19.18
C LEU A 109 -16.06 2.35 -18.26
N THR A 110 -16.57 2.65 -17.10
CA THR A 110 -15.91 3.48 -16.11
C THR A 110 -14.82 2.70 -15.41
N TRP A 111 -13.61 3.26 -15.42
CA TRP A 111 -12.46 2.75 -14.65
C TRP A 111 -12.09 3.70 -13.52
N GLU A 112 -11.58 3.13 -12.46
CA GLU A 112 -11.11 3.91 -11.32
C GLU A 112 -9.82 3.31 -10.76
N ASP A 113 -8.76 4.13 -10.69
CA ASP A 113 -7.50 3.81 -10.02
C ASP A 113 -7.20 4.84 -8.95
N LYS A 114 -6.95 4.36 -7.74
CA LYS A 114 -6.53 5.20 -6.62
C LYS A 114 -5.30 4.62 -5.96
N ILE A 115 -4.27 5.44 -5.82
CA ILE A 115 -3.02 5.10 -5.13
C ILE A 115 -2.83 6.11 -4.01
N ASN A 116 -2.72 5.63 -2.77
CA ASN A 116 -2.46 6.49 -1.63
C ASN A 116 -1.37 5.89 -0.75
N GLY A 117 -0.36 6.70 -0.44
CA GLY A 117 0.76 6.30 0.39
C GLY A 117 1.07 7.33 1.47
N VAL A 118 1.20 6.88 2.72
CA VAL A 118 1.42 7.77 3.89
C VAL A 118 2.35 7.14 4.91
N PHE A 119 3.18 7.95 5.55
CA PHE A 119 3.88 7.54 6.77
C PHE A 119 2.88 7.50 7.93
N THR A 120 2.73 6.34 8.55
CA THR A 120 1.74 6.15 9.61
C THR A 120 2.31 6.47 10.99
N HIS A 121 3.45 5.91 11.31
CA HIS A 121 4.13 6.15 12.59
C HIS A 121 5.60 5.69 12.52
N GLU A 122 6.35 6.09 13.53
CA GLU A 122 7.70 5.59 13.75
C GLU A 122 7.78 4.78 15.05
N TYR A 123 8.60 3.74 15.05
CA TYR A 123 8.85 2.94 16.22
C TYR A 123 10.31 2.52 16.29
N LYS A 124 11.00 2.88 17.37
CA LYS A 124 12.45 2.63 17.55
C LYS A 124 13.26 3.13 16.35
N GLY A 125 13.91 2.22 15.63
CA GLY A 125 14.76 2.49 14.46
C GLY A 125 14.05 2.42 13.12
N TRP A 126 12.71 2.37 13.07
CA TRP A 126 11.93 2.14 11.86
C TRP A 126 10.90 3.22 11.60
N TYR A 127 10.61 3.46 10.31
CA TYR A 127 9.43 4.15 9.82
C TYR A 127 8.45 3.13 9.27
N ASN A 128 7.16 3.33 9.50
CA ASN A 128 6.09 2.53 8.91
C ASN A 128 5.38 3.38 7.87
N TYR A 129 5.15 2.80 6.70
CA TYR A 129 4.47 3.41 5.58
C TYR A 129 3.32 2.51 5.13
N LEU A 130 2.16 3.09 4.89
CA LEU A 130 0.99 2.41 4.39
C LEU A 130 0.76 2.84 2.95
N LEU A 131 0.76 1.88 2.05
CA LEU A 131 0.42 2.07 0.64
C LEU A 131 -0.88 1.35 0.37
N SER A 132 -1.89 2.05 -0.10
CA SER A 132 -3.17 1.49 -0.53
C SER A 132 -3.38 1.71 -2.02
N TYR A 133 -3.87 0.69 -2.67
CA TYR A 133 -4.24 0.71 -4.08
C TYR A 133 -5.69 0.23 -4.23
N TYR A 134 -6.49 0.94 -4.98
CA TYR A 134 -7.82 0.54 -5.40
C TYR A 134 -7.93 0.59 -6.90
N SER A 135 -8.44 -0.46 -7.51
CA SER A 135 -8.69 -0.53 -8.94
C SER A 135 -10.09 -1.08 -9.23
N TYR A 136 -10.78 -0.43 -10.14
CA TYR A 136 -12.03 -0.90 -10.73
C TYR A 136 -11.92 -0.83 -12.26
N ARG A 137 -12.17 -1.96 -12.91
CA ARG A 137 -12.08 -2.12 -14.37
C ARG A 137 -13.43 -2.56 -14.96
N GLY A 138 -14.52 -2.18 -14.31
CA GLY A 138 -15.84 -2.71 -14.61
C GLY A 138 -16.13 -4.01 -13.85
N GLY A 139 -17.36 -4.52 -13.94
CA GLY A 139 -17.81 -5.74 -13.26
C GLY A 139 -18.46 -5.48 -11.89
N ALA A 140 -18.49 -6.49 -11.03
CA ALA A 140 -19.29 -6.47 -9.80
C ALA A 140 -18.71 -5.58 -8.69
N HIS A 141 -17.39 -5.46 -8.58
CA HIS A 141 -16.70 -4.69 -7.54
C HIS A 141 -15.25 -4.39 -7.96
N GLY A 142 -14.66 -3.37 -7.35
CA GLY A 142 -13.23 -3.11 -7.43
C GLY A 142 -12.41 -4.01 -6.51
N ILE A 143 -11.10 -3.94 -6.65
CA ILE A 143 -10.12 -4.62 -5.80
C ILE A 143 -9.35 -3.56 -5.02
N GLN A 144 -9.26 -3.75 -3.71
CA GLN A 144 -8.41 -2.94 -2.84
C GLN A 144 -7.28 -3.80 -2.30
N THR A 145 -6.05 -3.29 -2.38
CA THR A 145 -4.89 -3.87 -1.71
C THR A 145 -4.23 -2.87 -0.78
N VAL A 146 -3.60 -3.36 0.28
CA VAL A 146 -2.91 -2.54 1.27
C VAL A 146 -1.56 -3.18 1.58
N SER A 147 -0.48 -2.44 1.34
CA SER A 147 0.88 -2.86 1.66
C SER A 147 1.42 -2.05 2.84
N GLN A 148 1.94 -2.73 3.83
CA GLN A 148 2.68 -2.14 4.94
C GLN A 148 4.17 -2.28 4.66
N LEU A 149 4.86 -1.17 4.59
CA LEU A 149 6.30 -1.11 4.35
C LEU A 149 7.00 -0.60 5.61
N VAL A 150 8.04 -1.30 6.02
CA VAL A 150 8.87 -0.89 7.16
C VAL A 150 10.24 -0.48 6.64
N PHE A 151 10.71 0.71 6.99
CA PHE A 151 12.00 1.24 6.56
C PHE A 151 12.94 1.43 7.73
N ASP A 152 14.19 1.01 7.57
CA ASP A 152 15.25 1.31 8.54
C ASP A 152 15.63 2.80 8.46
N LYS A 153 15.61 3.48 9.60
CA LYS A 153 15.89 4.93 9.69
C LYS A 153 17.32 5.31 9.32
N LYS A 154 18.28 4.40 9.44
CA LYS A 154 19.69 4.70 9.17
C LYS A 154 20.05 4.52 7.71
N THR A 155 19.46 3.52 7.08
CA THR A 155 19.81 3.11 5.71
C THR A 155 18.75 3.49 4.69
N GLY A 156 17.50 3.75 5.09
CA GLY A 156 16.36 3.94 4.20
C GLY A 156 15.91 2.66 3.49
N ALA A 157 16.53 1.52 3.81
CA ALA A 157 16.21 0.25 3.19
C ALA A 157 14.89 -0.32 3.71
N LEU A 158 14.19 -1.06 2.85
CA LEU A 158 13.04 -1.86 3.24
C LEU A 158 13.49 -2.96 4.19
N VAL A 159 12.77 -3.13 5.29
CA VAL A 159 13.00 -4.13 6.33
C VAL A 159 12.07 -5.31 6.08
N GLY A 160 12.65 -6.49 5.87
CA GLY A 160 11.91 -7.74 5.80
C GLY A 160 11.79 -8.43 7.17
N GLU A 161 10.93 -9.41 7.25
CA GLU A 161 10.77 -10.23 8.48
C GLU A 161 12.08 -10.89 8.90
N GLY A 162 12.89 -11.32 7.91
CA GLY A 162 14.21 -11.89 8.15
C GLY A 162 15.22 -10.92 8.76
N ASP A 163 14.98 -9.60 8.79
CA ASP A 163 15.81 -8.61 9.47
C ASP A 163 15.46 -8.50 10.96
N ILE A 164 14.22 -8.84 11.31
CA ILE A 164 13.68 -8.76 12.68
C ILE A 164 13.79 -10.11 13.38
N PHE A 165 13.44 -11.19 12.69
CA PHE A 165 13.31 -12.53 13.27
C PHE A 165 14.52 -13.41 12.97
N ALA A 166 14.82 -14.30 13.90
CA ALA A 166 15.85 -15.32 13.75
C ALA A 166 15.43 -16.42 12.76
N GLU A 167 16.39 -17.17 12.23
CA GLU A 167 16.14 -18.29 11.34
C GLU A 167 15.15 -19.30 11.96
N GLY A 168 14.21 -19.80 11.14
CA GLY A 168 13.19 -20.76 11.57
C GLY A 168 11.97 -20.15 12.26
N PHE A 169 11.83 -18.83 12.29
CA PHE A 169 10.69 -18.13 12.92
C PHE A 169 9.32 -18.43 12.28
N ASN A 170 9.28 -18.75 10.97
CA ASN A 170 8.02 -18.82 10.20
C ASN A 170 6.93 -19.67 10.88
N GLN A 171 7.23 -20.92 11.19
CA GLN A 171 6.25 -21.83 11.78
C GLN A 171 5.77 -21.45 13.20
N PRO A 172 6.66 -21.07 14.15
CA PRO A 172 6.20 -20.66 15.46
C PRO A 172 5.47 -19.31 15.44
N VAL A 173 5.90 -18.35 14.60
CA VAL A 173 5.20 -17.05 14.46
C VAL A 173 3.84 -17.24 13.78
N ALA A 174 3.73 -18.09 12.76
CA ALA A 174 2.45 -18.44 12.15
C ALA A 174 1.42 -18.92 13.18
N ARG A 175 1.83 -19.80 14.11
CA ARG A 175 0.92 -20.25 15.19
C ARG A 175 0.45 -19.11 16.11
N LEU A 176 1.31 -18.13 16.38
CA LEU A 176 0.93 -16.96 17.17
C LEU A 176 -0.05 -16.08 16.39
N MET A 177 0.19 -15.87 15.08
CA MET A 177 -0.69 -15.13 14.20
C MET A 177 -2.07 -15.78 14.09
N GLN A 178 -2.12 -17.08 13.87
CA GLN A 178 -3.37 -17.86 13.82
C GLN A 178 -4.17 -17.75 15.12
N ALA A 179 -3.49 -17.84 16.27
CA ALA A 179 -4.13 -17.65 17.56
C ALA A 179 -4.68 -16.23 17.75
N ALA A 180 -3.93 -15.21 17.29
CA ALA A 180 -4.35 -13.82 17.35
C ALA A 180 -5.57 -13.55 16.45
N VAL A 181 -5.54 -13.98 15.18
CA VAL A 181 -6.67 -13.87 14.25
C VAL A 181 -7.91 -14.57 14.80
N LYS A 182 -7.74 -15.81 15.31
CA LYS A 182 -8.85 -16.53 15.91
C LYS A 182 -9.49 -15.75 17.07
N ALA A 183 -8.69 -15.25 17.99
CA ALA A 183 -9.20 -14.51 19.14
C ALA A 183 -9.91 -13.20 18.74
N GLU A 184 -9.38 -12.47 17.75
CA GLU A 184 -9.97 -11.25 17.23
C GLU A 184 -11.30 -11.54 16.52
N MET A 185 -11.33 -12.53 15.62
CA MET A 185 -12.54 -12.92 14.90
C MET A 185 -13.65 -13.45 15.82
N GLU A 186 -13.31 -14.30 16.80
CA GLU A 186 -14.28 -14.78 17.80
C GLU A 186 -14.89 -13.64 18.64
N ALA A 187 -14.13 -12.55 18.86
CA ALA A 187 -14.58 -11.41 19.64
C ALA A 187 -15.40 -10.41 18.82
N GLU A 188 -15.01 -10.14 17.58
CA GLU A 188 -15.56 -9.03 16.78
C GLU A 188 -16.54 -9.48 15.70
N SER A 189 -16.33 -10.66 15.10
CA SER A 189 -17.08 -11.16 13.95
C SER A 189 -17.17 -12.69 13.94
N PRO A 190 -17.77 -13.30 15.00
CA PRO A 190 -17.77 -14.76 15.14
C PRO A 190 -18.45 -15.50 13.98
N GLU A 191 -19.38 -14.85 13.29
CA GLU A 191 -20.07 -15.41 12.12
C GLU A 191 -19.16 -15.55 10.88
N LEU A 192 -18.05 -14.80 10.84
CA LEU A 192 -17.07 -14.85 9.75
C LEU A 192 -15.91 -15.80 10.05
N MET A 193 -15.81 -16.30 11.29
CA MET A 193 -14.68 -17.12 11.73
C MET A 193 -14.48 -18.37 10.87
N ASP A 194 -15.57 -19.04 10.48
CA ASP A 194 -15.54 -20.26 9.67
C ASP A 194 -15.09 -20.01 8.20
N LEU A 195 -15.02 -18.73 7.79
CA LEU A 195 -14.53 -18.34 6.47
C LEU A 195 -13.02 -18.12 6.44
N VAL A 196 -12.36 -18.03 7.61
CA VAL A 196 -10.91 -17.82 7.67
C VAL A 196 -10.17 -19.13 7.42
N GLU A 197 -9.35 -19.14 6.39
CA GLU A 197 -8.47 -20.27 6.03
C GLU A 197 -7.15 -20.15 6.80
N MET A 198 -7.13 -20.67 8.04
CA MET A 198 -6.04 -20.49 9.00
C MET A 198 -4.68 -20.97 8.51
N GLU A 199 -4.61 -21.93 7.60
CA GLU A 199 -3.36 -22.41 6.99
C GLU A 199 -2.64 -21.34 6.18
N PHE A 200 -3.35 -20.33 5.67
CA PHE A 200 -2.77 -19.20 4.94
C PHE A 200 -2.40 -18.01 5.85
N VAL A 201 -2.79 -18.06 7.14
CA VAL A 201 -2.36 -17.04 8.12
C VAL A 201 -0.94 -17.37 8.58
N VAL A 202 0.03 -16.93 7.79
CA VAL A 202 1.48 -17.14 7.98
C VAL A 202 2.23 -15.83 7.69
N PRO A 203 3.49 -15.67 8.15
CA PRO A 203 4.31 -14.53 7.78
C PRO A 203 4.37 -14.35 6.25
N ASN A 204 3.92 -13.21 5.75
CA ASN A 204 3.71 -12.92 4.32
C ASN A 204 4.47 -11.67 3.82
N GLY A 205 5.28 -11.05 4.68
CA GLY A 205 6.03 -9.83 4.36
C GLY A 205 5.21 -8.54 4.43
N ASN A 206 3.89 -8.61 4.57
CA ASN A 206 3.01 -7.44 4.66
C ASN A 206 2.74 -7.09 6.13
N PHE A 207 3.68 -6.38 6.76
CA PHE A 207 3.62 -6.12 8.19
C PHE A 207 4.03 -4.70 8.57
N SER A 208 3.60 -4.27 9.75
CA SER A 208 4.07 -3.06 10.43
C SER A 208 4.54 -3.36 11.84
N VAL A 209 5.36 -2.47 12.38
CA VAL A 209 5.94 -2.59 13.72
C VAL A 209 5.54 -1.40 14.58
N GLY A 210 5.03 -1.67 15.78
CA GLY A 210 4.56 -0.65 16.71
C GLY A 210 4.95 -0.92 18.15
N PRO A 211 4.55 -0.05 19.09
CA PRO A 211 4.85 -0.23 20.50
C PRO A 211 4.28 -1.54 21.08
N ASP A 212 3.14 -1.98 20.57
CA ASP A 212 2.40 -3.13 21.08
C ASP A 212 2.86 -4.46 20.48
N GLY A 213 3.54 -4.44 19.33
CA GLY A 213 3.99 -5.66 18.65
C GLY A 213 4.17 -5.48 17.14
N VAL A 214 3.96 -6.56 16.43
CA VAL A 214 3.97 -6.63 14.97
C VAL A 214 2.55 -6.95 14.49
N GLN A 215 2.10 -6.23 13.46
CA GLN A 215 0.82 -6.44 12.81
C GLN A 215 1.07 -6.89 11.38
N TRP A 216 0.48 -8.02 10.99
CA TRP A 216 0.41 -8.48 9.59
C TRP A 216 -0.97 -8.23 9.00
N LEU A 217 -1.00 -7.91 7.71
CA LEU A 217 -2.22 -7.79 6.92
C LEU A 217 -2.28 -8.88 5.86
N PHE A 218 -3.46 -9.43 5.67
CA PHE A 218 -3.80 -10.38 4.60
C PHE A 218 -4.84 -9.73 3.70
N GLN A 219 -4.57 -9.71 2.41
CA GLN A 219 -5.46 -9.14 1.41
C GLN A 219 -6.77 -9.94 1.31
N PRO A 220 -7.85 -9.35 0.75
CA PRO A 220 -8.99 -10.14 0.30
C PRO A 220 -8.53 -11.30 -0.59
N TYR A 221 -9.05 -12.48 -0.36
CA TYR A 221 -8.67 -13.77 -0.97
C TYR A 221 -7.36 -14.39 -0.49
N GLU A 222 -6.56 -13.73 0.37
CA GLU A 222 -5.31 -14.29 0.87
C GLU A 222 -5.52 -15.26 2.04
N ALA A 223 -6.44 -14.95 2.95
CA ALA A 223 -6.76 -15.79 4.11
C ALA A 223 -8.24 -16.20 4.15
N GLY A 224 -8.93 -16.23 3.00
CA GLY A 224 -10.32 -16.61 2.83
C GLY A 224 -11.04 -15.77 1.78
N PRO A 225 -12.37 -15.90 1.62
CA PRO A 225 -13.13 -15.26 0.55
C PRO A 225 -13.15 -13.72 0.69
N TYR A 226 -13.43 -13.03 -0.42
CA TYR A 226 -13.53 -11.57 -0.50
C TYR A 226 -14.37 -10.92 0.61
N ALA A 227 -15.43 -11.61 1.04
CA ALA A 227 -16.34 -11.11 2.08
C ALA A 227 -15.67 -10.88 3.45
N LEU A 228 -14.51 -11.49 3.72
CA LEU A 228 -13.73 -11.22 4.93
C LEU A 228 -13.06 -9.83 4.90
N GLY A 229 -12.84 -9.27 3.70
CA GLY A 229 -12.02 -8.08 3.57
C GLY A 229 -10.57 -8.34 3.94
N ILE A 230 -9.92 -7.36 4.56
CA ILE A 230 -8.55 -7.46 5.06
C ILE A 230 -8.56 -8.15 6.42
N VAL A 231 -7.86 -9.28 6.54
CA VAL A 231 -7.65 -9.96 7.82
C VAL A 231 -6.35 -9.45 8.47
N THR A 232 -6.37 -9.26 9.78
CA THR A 232 -5.25 -8.70 10.54
C THR A 232 -4.79 -9.67 11.62
N ALA A 233 -3.49 -9.92 11.71
CA ALA A 233 -2.87 -10.65 12.82
C ALA A 233 -1.99 -9.71 13.66
N ARG A 234 -2.35 -9.47 14.92
CA ARG A 234 -1.59 -8.63 15.87
C ARG A 234 -0.93 -9.50 16.92
N VAL A 235 0.40 -9.54 16.90
CA VAL A 235 1.17 -10.37 17.85
C VAL A 235 2.06 -9.48 18.72
N PRO A 236 1.87 -9.51 20.05
CA PRO A 236 2.62 -8.65 20.95
C PRO A 236 4.10 -9.06 21.06
N TRP A 237 4.98 -8.06 21.33
CA TRP A 237 6.42 -8.28 21.45
C TRP A 237 6.79 -9.36 22.47
N ASP A 238 6.06 -9.48 23.57
CA ASP A 238 6.36 -10.49 24.61
C ASP A 238 6.22 -11.92 24.06
N ALA A 239 5.24 -12.16 23.18
CA ALA A 239 5.06 -13.44 22.51
C ALA A 239 6.10 -13.69 21.42
N LEU A 240 6.56 -12.62 20.74
CA LEU A 240 7.57 -12.69 19.67
C LEU A 240 9.00 -12.78 20.18
N LYS A 241 9.26 -12.38 21.45
CA LYS A 241 10.60 -12.29 22.04
C LYS A 241 11.49 -13.51 21.83
N PRO A 242 11.01 -14.78 21.91
CA PRO A 242 11.85 -15.96 21.66
C PRO A 242 12.37 -16.10 20.24
N TYR A 243 11.79 -15.37 19.27
CA TYR A 243 12.04 -15.49 17.83
C TYR A 243 12.77 -14.27 17.26
N LEU A 244 13.05 -13.26 18.05
CA LEU A 244 13.80 -12.07 17.63
C LEU A 244 15.29 -12.37 17.49
N LYS A 245 15.97 -11.61 16.59
CA LYS A 245 17.43 -11.58 16.47
C LYS A 245 18.11 -10.91 17.66
#